data_a5f2a0b9d69859b59d7dcca591e82896
#
_entry.id   a5f2a0b9d69859b59d7dcca591e82896
#
_cell.length_a   1.000
_cell.length_b   1.000
_cell.length_c   1.000
_cell.angle_alpha   90.00
_cell.angle_beta   90.00
_cell.angle_gamma   90.00
#
_symmetry.space_group_name_H-M   'P 1'
#
loop_
_entity.id
_entity.type
_entity.pdbx_description
1 polymer ?
#
loop_
_entity_poly.entity_id
_entity_poly.type
_entity_poly.pdbx_seq_one_letter_code
_entity_poly.pdbx_strand_id
1 'polypeptide(L)'
;MHSDLFDRIDRTVTEHNMLCPEDRVVAAVSGGADSMLLLHYLLSRRERWQLKITVAHVEHGIRGESSRADAAFVRDFCARQHLPYFEKAIDAPGEAKAAGMGIEAYARQARYAFFQSLDCDRIATAHTLSDSVETMLFRLARGTGLRGLTGIAPVRGKIIRPLLDCTGEEVRAACTALHIDYRIDESNADERYSRNAIRHTLVPDFDRVHPGFMQNAARTLQNLQA
;
A
#
# COMPACT_ATOMS: atom_id res chain seq x y z
N MET A 1 11.03 -15.10 14.15
CA MET A 1 11.13 -14.25 12.93
C MET A 1 9.79 -13.70 12.44
N HIS A 2 8.65 -14.42 12.48
CA HIS A 2 7.36 -13.89 12.00
C HIS A 2 6.64 -13.01 13.04
N SER A 3 6.80 -13.27 14.32
CA SER A 3 6.37 -12.38 15.41
C SER A 3 6.99 -10.99 15.27
N ASP A 4 8.26 -10.92 14.87
CA ASP A 4 9.04 -9.68 14.83
C ASP A 4 8.49 -8.63 13.81
N LEU A 5 8.06 -9.06 12.59
CA LEU A 5 7.47 -8.14 11.63
C LEU A 5 6.11 -7.61 12.08
N PHE A 6 5.23 -8.50 12.56
CA PHE A 6 3.91 -8.10 13.05
C PHE A 6 4.01 -7.27 14.33
N ASP A 7 4.99 -7.55 15.20
CA ASP A 7 5.27 -6.75 16.39
C ASP A 7 5.79 -5.34 16.01
N ARG A 8 6.56 -5.23 14.92
CA ARG A 8 6.97 -3.93 14.36
C ARG A 8 5.78 -3.17 13.78
N ILE A 9 4.89 -3.84 13.04
CA ILE A 9 3.66 -3.24 12.55
C ILE A 9 2.77 -2.80 13.73
N ASP A 10 2.64 -3.59 14.78
CA ASP A 10 1.90 -3.23 15.99
C ASP A 10 2.46 -1.95 16.65
N ARG A 11 3.78 -1.77 16.67
CA ARG A 11 4.42 -0.54 17.17
C ARG A 11 4.02 0.66 16.32
N THR A 12 4.19 0.57 14.99
CA THR A 12 3.79 1.63 14.05
C THR A 12 2.30 2.01 14.22
N VAL A 13 1.43 1.00 14.31
CA VAL A 13 -0.02 1.20 14.52
C VAL A 13 -0.29 1.92 15.84
N THR A 14 0.40 1.56 16.90
CA THR A 14 0.23 2.14 18.24
C THR A 14 0.79 3.56 18.33
N GLU A 15 2.02 3.78 17.86
CA GLU A 15 2.70 5.08 17.85
C GLU A 15 1.92 6.16 17.11
N HIS A 16 1.27 5.77 16.01
CA HIS A 16 0.49 6.69 15.18
C HIS A 16 -1.03 6.64 15.44
N ASN A 17 -1.50 5.95 16.47
CA ASN A 17 -2.91 5.80 16.81
C ASN A 17 -3.77 5.41 15.59
N MET A 18 -3.30 4.43 14.80
CA MET A 18 -3.93 4.06 13.53
C MET A 18 -5.24 3.31 13.73
N LEU A 19 -5.34 2.48 14.76
CA LEU A 19 -6.51 1.64 15.06
C LEU A 19 -6.99 1.87 16.48
N CYS A 20 -8.30 1.86 16.65
CA CYS A 20 -8.98 1.83 17.93
C CYS A 20 -9.82 0.56 18.04
N PRO A 21 -10.15 0.10 19.28
CA PRO A 21 -11.11 -0.98 19.46
C PRO A 21 -12.43 -0.70 18.73
N GLU A 22 -13.00 -1.76 18.13
CA GLU A 22 -14.28 -1.74 17.40
C GLU A 22 -14.28 -0.95 16.07
N ASP A 23 -13.12 -0.42 15.62
CA ASP A 23 -13.04 0.29 14.34
C ASP A 23 -13.58 -0.55 13.18
N ARG A 24 -14.37 0.09 12.32
CA ARG A 24 -14.76 -0.41 11.01
C ARG A 24 -13.64 -0.07 10.02
N VAL A 25 -12.90 -1.07 9.59
CA VAL A 25 -11.72 -0.90 8.75
C VAL A 25 -12.00 -1.37 7.34
N VAL A 26 -11.88 -0.47 6.37
CA VAL A 26 -11.81 -0.83 4.95
C VAL A 26 -10.35 -1.15 4.62
N ALA A 27 -10.06 -2.40 4.30
CA ALA A 27 -8.78 -2.85 3.77
C ALA A 27 -8.76 -2.68 2.24
N ALA A 28 -7.89 -1.82 1.74
CA ALA A 28 -7.70 -1.61 0.30
C ALA A 28 -6.77 -2.71 -0.25
N VAL A 29 -7.33 -3.70 -0.96
CA VAL A 29 -6.62 -4.90 -1.39
C VAL A 29 -6.57 -4.98 -2.91
N SER A 30 -5.36 -4.97 -3.49
CA SER A 30 -5.14 -5.12 -4.93
C SER A 30 -4.90 -6.58 -5.36
N GLY A 31 -4.59 -7.47 -4.42
CA GLY A 31 -4.15 -8.85 -4.67
C GLY A 31 -2.63 -9.04 -4.67
N GLY A 32 -1.84 -7.98 -4.73
CA GLY A 32 -0.39 -8.03 -4.63
C GLY A 32 0.11 -8.28 -3.20
N ALA A 33 1.40 -8.65 -3.06
CA ALA A 33 2.02 -9.06 -1.80
C ALA A 33 1.75 -8.10 -0.64
N ASP A 34 1.99 -6.79 -0.85
CA ASP A 34 1.84 -5.79 0.21
C ASP A 34 0.40 -5.74 0.72
N SER A 35 -0.57 -5.75 -0.17
CA SER A 35 -1.98 -5.67 0.19
C SER A 35 -2.51 -6.96 0.84
N MET A 36 -2.00 -8.12 0.41
CA MET A 36 -2.36 -9.40 1.03
C MET A 36 -1.73 -9.54 2.41
N LEU A 37 -0.47 -9.13 2.60
CA LEU A 37 0.15 -9.10 3.93
C LEU A 37 -0.61 -8.17 4.89
N LEU A 38 -0.99 -6.96 4.42
CA LEU A 38 -1.79 -6.03 5.21
C LEU A 38 -3.12 -6.68 5.65
N LEU A 39 -3.83 -7.35 4.74
CA LEU A 39 -5.08 -8.03 5.05
C LEU A 39 -4.86 -9.13 6.10
N HIS A 40 -3.84 -9.97 5.93
CA HIS A 40 -3.48 -11.02 6.91
C HIS A 40 -3.11 -10.44 8.27
N TYR A 41 -2.36 -9.34 8.30
CA TYR A 41 -2.07 -8.62 9.54
C TYR A 41 -3.36 -8.16 10.23
N LEU A 42 -4.26 -7.46 9.53
CA LEU A 42 -5.52 -6.99 10.09
C LEU A 42 -6.38 -8.14 10.63
N LEU A 43 -6.46 -9.26 9.89
CA LEU A 43 -7.18 -10.46 10.32
C LEU A 43 -6.57 -11.06 11.59
N SER A 44 -5.24 -11.11 11.70
CA SER A 44 -4.56 -11.63 12.89
C SER A 44 -4.78 -10.76 14.13
N ARG A 45 -5.14 -9.49 13.95
CA ARG A 45 -5.42 -8.53 15.04
C ARG A 45 -6.91 -8.30 15.28
N ARG A 46 -7.77 -8.94 14.46
CA ARG A 46 -9.24 -8.74 14.47
C ARG A 46 -9.83 -8.94 15.85
N GLU A 47 -9.50 -10.03 16.53
CA GLU A 47 -10.07 -10.32 17.87
C GLU A 47 -9.53 -9.36 18.92
N ARG A 48 -8.20 -9.10 18.93
CA ARG A 48 -7.55 -8.21 19.89
C ARG A 48 -8.14 -6.80 19.89
N TRP A 49 -8.44 -6.26 18.69
CA TRP A 49 -8.97 -4.91 18.51
C TRP A 49 -10.47 -4.89 18.22
N GLN A 50 -11.14 -6.04 18.20
CA GLN A 50 -12.57 -6.19 17.83
C GLN A 50 -12.91 -5.53 16.48
N LEU A 51 -12.01 -5.62 15.49
CA LEU A 51 -12.15 -4.93 14.22
C LEU A 51 -13.26 -5.52 13.35
N LYS A 52 -14.02 -4.64 12.71
CA LYS A 52 -14.99 -4.98 11.65
C LYS A 52 -14.34 -4.73 10.30
N ILE A 53 -13.75 -5.77 9.71
CA ILE A 53 -12.94 -5.66 8.49
C ILE A 53 -13.81 -5.88 7.27
N THR A 54 -13.74 -4.93 6.33
CA THR A 54 -14.34 -4.98 4.99
C THR A 54 -13.22 -4.85 3.96
N VAL A 55 -13.24 -5.65 2.92
CA VAL A 55 -12.26 -5.58 1.83
C VAL A 55 -12.82 -4.76 0.68
N ALA A 56 -12.02 -3.82 0.17
CA ALA A 56 -12.34 -3.02 -1.01
C ALA A 56 -11.28 -3.21 -2.10
N HIS A 57 -11.71 -3.59 -3.28
CA HIS A 57 -10.90 -3.76 -4.48
C HIS A 57 -11.32 -2.77 -5.57
N VAL A 58 -10.33 -2.23 -6.31
CA VAL A 58 -10.60 -1.38 -7.48
C VAL A 58 -9.91 -1.95 -8.70
N GLU A 59 -10.70 -2.30 -9.70
CA GLU A 59 -10.22 -2.63 -11.02
C GLU A 59 -10.10 -1.35 -11.85
N HIS A 60 -8.90 -1.05 -12.37
CA HIS A 60 -8.63 0.22 -13.05
C HIS A 60 -8.86 0.19 -14.58
N GLY A 61 -9.27 -0.96 -15.15
CA GLY A 61 -9.50 -1.13 -16.59
C GLY A 61 -8.24 -1.01 -17.47
N ILE A 62 -7.04 -1.00 -16.86
CA ILE A 62 -5.79 -0.75 -17.60
C ILE A 62 -5.23 -2.03 -18.22
N ARG A 63 -5.41 -3.20 -17.58
CA ARG A 63 -4.75 -4.48 -17.94
C ARG A 63 -5.69 -5.59 -18.40
N GLY A 64 -6.95 -5.28 -18.67
CA GLY A 64 -7.92 -6.23 -19.23
C GLY A 64 -8.07 -7.51 -18.37
N GLU A 65 -7.72 -8.69 -18.94
CA GLU A 65 -7.92 -9.99 -18.28
C GLU A 65 -7.10 -10.15 -16.99
N SER A 66 -5.89 -9.61 -16.93
CA SER A 66 -5.06 -9.69 -15.70
C SER A 66 -5.74 -8.98 -14.54
N SER A 67 -6.33 -7.79 -14.75
CA SER A 67 -7.07 -7.07 -13.69
C SER A 67 -8.29 -7.85 -13.19
N ARG A 68 -9.00 -8.55 -14.09
CA ARG A 68 -10.13 -9.42 -13.71
C ARG A 68 -9.68 -10.63 -12.90
N ALA A 69 -8.53 -11.21 -13.23
CA ALA A 69 -7.95 -12.32 -12.49
C ALA A 69 -7.53 -11.87 -11.06
N ASP A 70 -7.00 -10.65 -10.92
CA ASP A 70 -6.67 -10.07 -9.60
C ASP A 70 -7.94 -9.86 -8.76
N ALA A 71 -9.01 -9.32 -9.36
CA ALA A 71 -10.30 -9.14 -8.70
C ALA A 71 -10.91 -10.48 -8.25
N ALA A 72 -10.87 -11.49 -9.14
CA ALA A 72 -11.36 -12.83 -8.81
C ALA A 72 -10.57 -13.45 -7.65
N PHE A 73 -9.23 -13.35 -7.65
CA PHE A 73 -8.38 -13.85 -6.58
C PHE A 73 -8.75 -13.25 -5.21
N VAL A 74 -8.92 -11.91 -5.15
CA VAL A 74 -9.29 -11.23 -3.90
C VAL A 74 -10.70 -11.62 -3.45
N ARG A 75 -11.66 -11.70 -4.40
CA ARG A 75 -13.06 -12.09 -4.13
C ARG A 75 -13.12 -13.50 -3.55
N ASP A 76 -12.41 -14.46 -4.16
CA ASP A 76 -12.38 -15.86 -3.72
C ASP A 76 -11.72 -15.98 -2.33
N PHE A 77 -10.66 -15.20 -2.06
CA PHE A 77 -10.07 -15.12 -0.73
C PHE A 77 -11.11 -14.63 0.29
N CYS A 78 -11.81 -13.53 -0.01
CA CYS A 78 -12.82 -12.97 0.89
C CYS A 78 -13.97 -13.95 1.15
N ALA A 79 -14.42 -14.68 0.12
CA ALA A 79 -15.46 -15.70 0.27
C ALA A 79 -15.02 -16.82 1.23
N ARG A 80 -13.77 -17.32 1.08
CA ARG A 80 -13.23 -18.36 1.99
C ARG A 80 -13.08 -17.86 3.43
N GLN A 81 -12.78 -16.57 3.62
CA GLN A 81 -12.60 -15.96 4.94
C GLN A 81 -13.89 -15.34 5.52
N HIS A 82 -15.00 -15.46 4.83
CA HIS A 82 -16.31 -14.86 5.20
C HIS A 82 -16.19 -13.35 5.46
N LEU A 83 -15.44 -12.62 4.59
CA LEU A 83 -15.24 -11.18 4.68
C LEU A 83 -16.20 -10.43 3.74
N PRO A 84 -16.81 -9.33 4.19
CA PRO A 84 -17.48 -8.40 3.29
C PRO A 84 -16.53 -7.89 2.21
N TYR A 85 -16.94 -7.97 0.95
CA TYR A 85 -16.13 -7.57 -0.20
C TYR A 85 -16.92 -6.60 -1.07
N PHE A 86 -16.27 -5.46 -1.40
CA PHE A 86 -16.79 -4.48 -2.33
C PHE A 86 -15.77 -4.26 -3.46
N GLU A 87 -16.28 -4.23 -4.68
CA GLU A 87 -15.49 -4.04 -5.88
C GLU A 87 -16.01 -2.86 -6.67
N LYS A 88 -15.10 -2.08 -7.25
CA LYS A 88 -15.42 -1.03 -8.21
C LYS A 88 -14.55 -1.17 -9.44
N ALA A 89 -15.16 -1.36 -10.60
CA ALA A 89 -14.50 -1.23 -11.89
C ALA A 89 -14.56 0.24 -12.35
N ILE A 90 -13.45 0.75 -12.89
CA ILE A 90 -13.34 2.09 -13.49
C ILE A 90 -12.63 1.96 -14.85
N ASP A 91 -13.07 2.72 -15.85
CA ASP A 91 -12.33 2.92 -17.09
C ASP A 91 -11.36 4.09 -16.91
N ALA A 92 -10.25 3.85 -16.19
CA ALA A 92 -9.30 4.91 -15.90
C ALA A 92 -8.73 5.60 -17.16
N PRO A 93 -8.41 4.93 -18.28
CA PRO A 93 -7.99 5.59 -19.50
C PRO A 93 -9.05 6.50 -20.12
N GLY A 94 -10.28 6.01 -20.27
CA GLY A 94 -11.39 6.78 -20.88
C GLY A 94 -11.83 7.95 -19.99
N GLU A 95 -12.02 7.68 -18.72
CA GLU A 95 -12.49 8.69 -17.75
C GLU A 95 -11.42 9.77 -17.47
N ALA A 96 -10.12 9.42 -17.40
CA ALA A 96 -9.03 10.37 -17.26
C ALA A 96 -8.95 11.31 -18.47
N LYS A 97 -9.10 10.78 -19.70
CA LYS A 97 -9.12 11.59 -20.91
C LYS A 97 -10.28 12.59 -20.91
N ALA A 98 -11.48 12.15 -20.51
CA ALA A 98 -12.65 13.01 -20.40
C ALA A 98 -12.47 14.10 -19.32
N ALA A 99 -11.76 13.80 -18.24
CA ALA A 99 -11.47 14.73 -17.14
C ALA A 99 -10.25 15.66 -17.40
N GLY A 100 -9.52 15.49 -18.50
CA GLY A 100 -8.28 16.22 -18.78
C GLY A 100 -7.16 15.94 -17.78
N MET A 101 -7.13 14.74 -17.19
CA MET A 101 -6.19 14.32 -16.17
C MET A 101 -5.24 13.22 -16.68
N GLY A 102 -4.08 13.06 -16.03
CA GLY A 102 -3.25 11.87 -16.22
C GLY A 102 -3.93 10.64 -15.66
N ILE A 103 -3.79 9.49 -16.35
CA ILE A 103 -4.46 8.21 -16.00
C ILE A 103 -4.16 7.81 -14.53
N GLU A 104 -2.91 7.88 -14.10
CA GLU A 104 -2.51 7.54 -12.73
C GLU A 104 -3.17 8.46 -11.68
N ALA A 105 -3.21 9.77 -11.96
CA ALA A 105 -3.82 10.75 -11.06
C ALA A 105 -5.33 10.51 -10.93
N TYR A 106 -6.00 10.26 -12.07
CA TYR A 106 -7.43 9.95 -12.10
C TYR A 106 -7.73 8.63 -11.36
N ALA A 107 -7.02 7.54 -11.70
CA ALA A 107 -7.17 6.25 -11.06
C ALA A 107 -7.00 6.33 -9.54
N ARG A 108 -6.02 7.12 -9.08
CA ARG A 108 -5.81 7.39 -7.66
C ARG A 108 -6.99 8.13 -7.04
N GLN A 109 -7.48 9.18 -7.68
CA GLN A 109 -8.62 9.96 -7.18
C GLN A 109 -9.89 9.10 -7.08
N ALA A 110 -10.22 8.37 -8.14
CA ALA A 110 -11.40 7.50 -8.20
C ALA A 110 -11.34 6.39 -7.15
N ARG A 111 -10.16 5.79 -6.95
CA ARG A 111 -9.92 4.78 -5.91
C ARG A 111 -10.19 5.31 -4.50
N TYR A 112 -9.65 6.47 -4.15
CA TYR A 112 -9.89 7.04 -2.82
C TYR A 112 -11.33 7.52 -2.64
N ALA A 113 -11.97 8.06 -3.67
CA ALA A 113 -13.39 8.41 -3.64
C ALA A 113 -14.26 7.18 -3.36
N PHE A 114 -13.95 6.04 -3.99
CA PHE A 114 -14.64 4.78 -3.69
C PHE A 114 -14.42 4.32 -2.25
N PHE A 115 -13.19 4.28 -1.76
CA PHE A 115 -12.93 3.87 -0.39
C PHE A 115 -13.63 4.76 0.64
N GLN A 116 -13.69 6.06 0.39
CA GLN A 116 -14.34 7.03 1.26
C GLN A 116 -15.88 6.95 1.21
N SER A 117 -16.45 6.39 0.15
CA SER A 117 -17.91 6.17 0.05
C SER A 117 -18.40 4.98 0.91
N LEU A 118 -17.48 4.13 1.35
CA LEU A 118 -17.80 3.01 2.22
C LEU A 118 -17.88 3.48 3.67
N ASP A 119 -18.85 2.92 4.40
CA ASP A 119 -19.03 3.25 5.83
C ASP A 119 -17.89 2.64 6.66
N CYS A 120 -16.94 3.49 7.09
CA CYS A 120 -15.77 3.08 7.84
C CYS A 120 -15.20 4.19 8.72
N ASP A 121 -14.47 3.78 9.73
CA ASP A 121 -13.71 4.66 10.61
C ASP A 121 -12.28 4.83 10.09
N ARG A 122 -11.71 3.74 9.50
CA ARG A 122 -10.36 3.69 8.95
C ARG A 122 -10.32 3.06 7.54
N ILE A 123 -9.38 3.53 6.73
CA ILE A 123 -9.06 2.99 5.41
C ILE A 123 -7.59 2.56 5.45
N ALA A 124 -7.33 1.27 5.52
CA ALA A 124 -5.98 0.73 5.57
C ALA A 124 -5.43 0.51 4.14
N THR A 125 -4.27 1.09 3.87
CA THR A 125 -3.57 0.95 2.58
C THR A 125 -2.16 0.40 2.79
N ALA A 126 -1.70 -0.44 1.88
CA ALA A 126 -0.47 -1.22 2.00
C ALA A 126 0.79 -0.49 1.49
N HIS A 127 0.90 0.82 1.75
CA HIS A 127 2.13 1.54 1.44
C HIS A 127 3.24 1.10 2.39
N THR A 128 4.43 0.89 1.82
CA THR A 128 5.63 0.42 2.51
C THR A 128 6.67 1.53 2.68
N LEU A 129 7.75 1.24 3.42
CA LEU A 129 8.93 2.10 3.49
C LEU A 129 9.52 2.32 2.09
N SER A 130 9.57 1.27 1.25
CA SER A 130 10.05 1.39 -0.12
C SER A 130 9.26 2.45 -0.91
N ASP A 131 7.93 2.46 -0.81
CA ASP A 131 7.08 3.48 -1.45
C ASP A 131 7.34 4.89 -0.91
N SER A 132 7.65 4.99 0.38
CA SER A 132 7.96 6.28 1.02
C SER A 132 9.28 6.85 0.53
N VAL A 133 10.31 6.00 0.44
CA VAL A 133 11.63 6.37 -0.11
C VAL A 133 11.51 6.72 -1.59
N GLU A 134 10.83 5.93 -2.40
CA GLU A 134 10.56 6.25 -3.81
C GLU A 134 9.86 7.61 -3.95
N THR A 135 8.88 7.88 -3.09
CA THR A 135 8.14 9.15 -3.10
C THR A 135 9.05 10.33 -2.73
N MET A 136 9.94 10.17 -1.75
CA MET A 136 10.92 11.17 -1.35
C MET A 136 11.87 11.47 -2.51
N LEU A 137 12.46 10.45 -3.12
CA LEU A 137 13.40 10.59 -4.26
C LEU A 137 12.71 11.19 -5.49
N PHE A 138 11.51 10.77 -5.81
CA PHE A 138 10.73 11.33 -6.91
C PHE A 138 10.44 12.82 -6.72
N ARG A 139 10.09 13.23 -5.50
CA ARG A 139 9.84 14.64 -5.19
C ARG A 139 11.14 15.46 -5.20
N LEU A 140 12.23 14.88 -4.69
CA LEU A 140 13.57 15.49 -4.74
C LEU A 140 13.98 15.78 -6.18
N ALA A 141 13.83 14.80 -7.07
CA ALA A 141 14.16 14.94 -8.49
C ALA A 141 13.34 16.04 -9.21
N ARG A 142 12.12 16.30 -8.73
CA ARG A 142 11.24 17.35 -9.30
C ARG A 142 11.41 18.73 -8.67
N GLY A 143 12.26 18.84 -7.67
CA GLY A 143 12.41 20.04 -6.85
C GLY A 143 11.29 20.15 -5.82
N THR A 144 11.65 20.09 -4.55
CA THR A 144 10.67 20.20 -3.45
C THR A 144 11.32 20.85 -2.24
N GLY A 145 10.51 21.51 -1.40
CA GLY A 145 10.94 21.95 -0.07
C GLY A 145 10.90 20.80 0.96
N LEU A 146 11.33 21.07 2.19
CA LEU A 146 11.44 20.09 3.27
C LEU A 146 10.14 19.26 3.47
N ARG A 147 8.98 19.90 3.39
CA ARG A 147 7.69 19.20 3.51
C ARG A 147 7.47 18.13 2.46
N GLY A 148 8.03 18.27 1.26
CA GLY A 148 7.90 17.25 0.23
C GLY A 148 8.82 16.06 0.46
N LEU A 149 9.91 16.24 1.20
CA LEU A 149 10.87 15.17 1.53
C LEU A 149 10.40 14.24 2.65
N THR A 150 9.31 14.57 3.36
CA THR A 150 8.76 13.72 4.43
C THR A 150 8.19 12.38 3.95
N GLY A 151 8.24 12.09 2.64
CA GLY A 151 7.72 10.84 2.10
C GLY A 151 6.20 10.72 2.20
N ILE A 152 5.73 9.56 2.62
CA ILE A 152 4.30 9.25 2.79
C ILE A 152 3.95 9.34 4.27
N ALA A 153 2.93 10.13 4.62
CA ALA A 153 2.48 10.25 6.01
C ALA A 153 1.86 8.93 6.51
N PRO A 154 2.14 8.50 7.76
CA PRO A 154 1.55 7.29 8.36
C PRO A 154 0.02 7.35 8.43
N VAL A 155 -0.52 8.51 8.79
CA VAL A 155 -1.96 8.76 8.88
C VAL A 155 -2.32 10.01 8.10
N ARG A 156 -3.44 9.96 7.35
CA ARG A 156 -4.02 11.11 6.65
C ARG A 156 -5.55 11.03 6.70
N GLY A 157 -6.14 11.74 7.64
CA GLY A 157 -7.58 11.62 7.92
C GLY A 157 -7.94 10.19 8.31
N LYS A 158 -8.86 9.54 7.62
CA LYS A 158 -9.21 8.12 7.86
C LYS A 158 -8.18 7.12 7.30
N ILE A 159 -7.26 7.57 6.43
CA ILE A 159 -6.30 6.67 5.77
C ILE A 159 -5.15 6.36 6.71
N ILE A 160 -4.90 5.07 6.92
CA ILE A 160 -3.80 4.54 7.73
C ILE A 160 -2.88 3.65 6.88
N ARG A 161 -1.60 3.55 7.27
CA ARG A 161 -0.56 2.81 6.53
C ARG A 161 0.27 1.94 7.48
N PRO A 162 -0.26 0.81 7.92
CA PRO A 162 0.39 -0.03 8.92
C PRO A 162 1.76 -0.56 8.50
N LEU A 163 1.99 -0.74 7.18
CA LEU A 163 3.24 -1.31 6.64
C LEU A 163 4.34 -0.27 6.36
N LEU A 164 4.16 0.99 6.78
CA LEU A 164 5.04 2.09 6.35
C LEU A 164 6.48 1.96 6.85
N ASP A 165 6.73 1.20 7.92
CA ASP A 165 8.07 0.89 8.43
C ASP A 165 8.64 -0.45 7.93
N CYS A 166 7.93 -1.11 7.01
CA CYS A 166 8.37 -2.37 6.40
C CYS A 166 8.84 -2.13 4.97
N THR A 167 9.95 -2.74 4.56
CA THR A 167 10.38 -2.72 3.16
C THR A 167 9.55 -3.71 2.34
N GLY A 168 9.43 -3.47 1.01
CA GLY A 168 8.76 -4.42 0.13
C GLY A 168 9.45 -5.80 0.06
N GLU A 169 10.75 -5.87 0.36
CA GLU A 169 11.48 -7.14 0.48
C GLU A 169 11.05 -7.91 1.72
N GLU A 170 11.00 -7.26 2.88
CA GLU A 170 10.51 -7.86 4.12
C GLU A 170 9.06 -8.33 4.00
N VAL A 171 8.21 -7.57 3.30
CA VAL A 171 6.83 -7.96 3.03
C VAL A 171 6.77 -9.26 2.21
N ARG A 172 7.54 -9.35 1.11
CA ARG A 172 7.58 -10.58 0.30
C ARG A 172 8.15 -11.77 1.05
N ALA A 173 9.22 -11.56 1.83
CA ALA A 173 9.78 -12.60 2.69
C ALA A 173 8.75 -13.10 3.72
N ALA A 174 7.97 -12.19 4.32
CA ALA A 174 6.90 -12.55 5.25
C ALA A 174 5.77 -13.31 4.55
N CYS A 175 5.35 -12.91 3.33
CA CYS A 175 4.35 -13.66 2.56
C CYS A 175 4.81 -15.10 2.31
N THR A 176 6.05 -15.29 1.88
CA THR A 176 6.62 -16.63 1.64
C THR A 176 6.60 -17.46 2.92
N ALA A 177 7.05 -16.89 4.01
CA ALA A 177 7.20 -17.60 5.27
C ALA A 177 5.86 -17.92 5.97
N LEU A 178 4.83 -17.10 5.73
CA LEU A 178 3.46 -17.30 6.24
C LEU A 178 2.55 -18.04 5.24
N HIS A 179 3.11 -18.49 4.10
CA HIS A 179 2.36 -19.13 3.01
C HIS A 179 1.15 -18.28 2.56
N ILE A 180 1.35 -16.96 2.46
CA ILE A 180 0.33 -16.04 1.96
C ILE A 180 0.41 -16.02 0.45
N ASP A 181 -0.66 -16.46 -0.21
CA ASP A 181 -0.80 -16.37 -1.66
C ASP A 181 -1.02 -14.91 -2.08
N TYR A 182 -0.37 -14.51 -3.18
CA TYR A 182 -0.55 -13.20 -3.80
C TYR A 182 -0.31 -13.27 -5.30
N ARG A 183 -0.80 -12.27 -6.02
CA ARG A 183 -0.61 -12.11 -7.47
C ARG A 183 0.61 -11.25 -7.76
N ILE A 184 1.37 -11.63 -8.78
CA ILE A 184 2.51 -10.82 -9.26
C ILE A 184 2.00 -9.95 -10.41
N ASP A 185 2.21 -8.63 -10.28
CA ASP A 185 1.88 -7.66 -11.31
C ASP A 185 3.07 -7.51 -12.27
N GLU A 186 2.93 -7.99 -13.50
CA GLU A 186 3.96 -7.92 -14.52
C GLU A 186 4.28 -6.47 -14.96
N SER A 187 3.37 -5.52 -14.77
CA SER A 187 3.60 -4.10 -15.07
C SER A 187 4.61 -3.42 -14.14
N ASN A 188 4.96 -4.05 -13.02
CA ASN A 188 6.00 -3.57 -12.12
C ASN A 188 7.40 -3.55 -12.75
N ALA A 189 7.60 -4.22 -13.88
CA ALA A 189 8.86 -4.26 -14.63
C ALA A 189 9.01 -3.12 -15.67
N ASP A 190 7.97 -2.32 -15.92
CA ASP A 190 8.02 -1.28 -16.95
C ASP A 190 8.72 0.00 -16.47
N GLU A 191 9.99 0.16 -16.82
CA GLU A 191 10.85 1.30 -16.44
C GLU A 191 10.44 2.65 -17.06
N ARG A 192 9.52 2.67 -18.02
CA ARG A 192 8.97 3.93 -18.58
C ARG A 192 8.24 4.76 -17.51
N TYR A 193 7.82 4.13 -16.45
CA TYR A 193 7.28 4.84 -15.29
C TYR A 193 8.41 5.30 -14.37
N SER A 194 8.46 6.59 -14.09
CA SER A 194 9.53 7.22 -13.28
C SER A 194 9.73 6.59 -11.89
N ARG A 195 8.70 5.99 -11.30
CA ARG A 195 8.80 5.25 -10.03
C ARG A 195 9.51 3.92 -10.18
N ASN A 196 9.25 3.21 -11.28
CA ASN A 196 9.96 1.94 -11.55
C ASN A 196 11.45 2.19 -11.79
N ALA A 197 11.83 3.28 -12.49
CA ALA A 197 13.22 3.68 -12.65
C ALA A 197 13.88 4.00 -11.29
N ILE A 198 13.17 4.67 -10.37
CA ILE A 198 13.69 4.91 -9.01
C ILE A 198 13.90 3.57 -8.29
N ARG A 199 12.92 2.68 -8.31
CA ARG A 199 12.94 1.37 -7.63
C ARG A 199 14.05 0.46 -8.16
N HIS A 200 14.16 0.34 -9.48
CA HIS A 200 15.01 -0.67 -10.11
C HIS A 200 16.43 -0.17 -10.44
N THR A 201 16.63 1.16 -10.48
CA THR A 201 17.93 1.75 -10.82
C THR A 201 18.47 2.58 -9.67
N LEU A 202 17.77 3.65 -9.24
CA LEU A 202 18.35 4.60 -8.29
C LEU A 202 18.52 4.01 -6.89
N VAL A 203 17.53 3.29 -6.36
CA VAL A 203 17.62 2.70 -5.01
C VAL A 203 18.75 1.67 -4.93
N PRO A 204 18.93 0.72 -5.89
CA PRO A 204 20.10 -0.15 -5.93
C PRO A 204 21.44 0.60 -6.07
N ASP A 205 21.50 1.68 -6.85
CA ASP A 205 22.71 2.49 -6.99
C ASP A 205 23.09 3.19 -5.69
N PHE A 206 22.11 3.74 -4.96
CA PHE A 206 22.36 4.31 -3.63
C PHE A 206 22.85 3.26 -2.63
N ASP A 207 22.30 2.05 -2.67
CA ASP A 207 22.73 0.97 -1.78
C ASP A 207 24.14 0.47 -2.12
N ARG A 208 24.55 0.53 -3.41
CA ARG A 208 25.92 0.25 -3.86
C ARG A 208 26.91 1.31 -3.36
N VAL A 209 26.51 2.59 -3.35
CA VAL A 209 27.33 3.69 -2.82
C VAL A 209 27.45 3.60 -1.30
N HIS A 210 26.37 3.26 -0.62
CA HIS A 210 26.35 3.13 0.84
C HIS A 210 25.41 2.00 1.25
N PRO A 211 25.99 0.79 1.54
CA PRO A 211 25.19 -0.35 2.00
C PRO A 211 24.34 0.00 3.21
N GLY A 212 23.07 -0.42 3.18
CA GLY A 212 22.09 -0.04 4.20
C GLY A 212 21.39 1.30 3.91
N PHE A 213 21.37 1.74 2.64
CA PHE A 213 20.69 2.97 2.24
C PHE A 213 19.22 3.02 2.72
N MET A 214 18.47 1.92 2.60
CA MET A 214 17.06 1.90 3.03
C MET A 214 16.88 2.21 4.51
N GLN A 215 17.75 1.69 5.39
CA GLN A 215 17.73 1.97 6.83
C GLN A 215 18.09 3.43 7.13
N ASN A 216 19.05 4.00 6.39
CA ASN A 216 19.43 5.39 6.52
C ASN A 216 18.31 6.33 6.03
N ALA A 217 17.67 5.98 4.90
CA ALA A 217 16.54 6.71 4.37
C ALA A 217 15.33 6.67 5.33
N ALA A 218 15.06 5.52 5.97
CA ALA A 218 14.04 5.40 7.00
C ALA A 218 14.26 6.38 8.16
N ARG A 219 15.50 6.42 8.72
CA ARG A 219 15.86 7.38 9.79
C ARG A 219 15.71 8.83 9.35
N THR A 220 16.08 9.12 8.11
CA THR A 220 15.92 10.48 7.55
C THR A 220 14.44 10.85 7.46
N LEU A 221 13.58 9.95 6.98
CA LEU A 221 12.14 10.17 6.90
C LEU A 221 11.53 10.40 8.29
N GLN A 222 11.89 9.59 9.28
CA GLN A 222 11.43 9.74 10.67
C GLN A 222 11.83 11.11 11.23
N ASN A 223 13.08 11.54 11.06
CA ASN A 223 13.56 12.84 11.52
C ASN A 223 12.86 14.03 10.81
N LEU A 224 12.45 13.85 9.56
CA LEU A 224 11.72 14.89 8.81
C LEU A 224 10.22 14.94 9.16
N GLN A 225 9.68 13.88 9.75
CA GLN A 225 8.27 13.78 10.16
C GLN A 225 8.06 14.21 11.63
N ALA A 226 9.11 14.20 12.45
CA ALA A 226 9.11 14.68 13.84
C ALA A 226 9.01 16.20 13.90
#